data_e122bfb6bde5cba36b63aa55357241b0
#
_entry.id   e122bfb6bde5cba36b63aa55357241b0
#
_cell.length_a   1.000
_cell.length_b   1.000
_cell.length_c   1.000
_cell.angle_alpha   90.00
_cell.angle_beta   90.00
_cell.angle_gamma   90.00
#
_symmetry.space_group_name_H-M   'P 1'
#
loop_
_entity.id
_entity.type
_entity.pdbx_description
1 polymer ?
#
loop_
_entity_poly.entity_id
_entity_poly.type
_entity_poly.pdbx_seq_one_letter_code
_entity_poly.pdbx_strand_id
1 'polypeptide(L)'
;MSDEKSKATLLKEEIMMKGSKGAATLNAEEIKKADDFCVGYKKFLDHSPVEREAVSYTLELAKKAGFTEYDENASYNAGDKVYYVNRDKAIALAVIGKNGVKNGARLAIAHIDSPRIDLKPNPLYEDTNLALFKTHYYGGLKKYQWTALPLSLHGTVVKLDGTKVNITWGDDENESCFCVTDLLPHLAKDQVSKPLAKVFTGEDLNVLVGSRPYEDGNDEKDLVKLNVMAILNKKYGIVEGDFLSAELCLIPSFKTRDIGFDASMIGGYGHDDKVCAYPAVMASLDVETPEQTCVTYLTDKEETGSDGNTGMQSDFLRYFIYDLAKQDGIDGYKALSKSTCLSADVSAAYDPTYASAYEAKNSCYINEGVVISKYTGHGGKYDTSDASAEYMGKVRALLEKNNVMWQVGELGKVDMGGGGTIAKYVANMNVDVVDLGVPVLCMHAPFEIVSKIDVYMAYRAFFAFFDDKI
;
A
#
# COMPACT_ATOMS: atom_id res chain seq x y z
N MET A 1 -55.03 -10.36 -5.69
CA MET A 1 -54.66 -10.94 -4.37
C MET A 1 -53.53 -10.06 -3.85
N SER A 2 -53.74 -9.35 -2.75
CA SER A 2 -52.69 -8.56 -2.12
C SER A 2 -51.66 -9.52 -1.54
N ASP A 3 -50.43 -9.43 -2.02
CA ASP A 3 -49.26 -10.16 -1.46
C ASP A 3 -48.99 -9.63 -0.04
N GLU A 4 -49.81 -9.99 0.95
CA GLU A 4 -49.48 -9.74 2.35
C GLU A 4 -48.31 -10.65 2.72
N LYS A 5 -47.18 -10.01 3.05
CA LYS A 5 -45.98 -10.72 3.51
C LYS A 5 -46.33 -11.51 4.80
N SER A 6 -45.83 -12.73 4.90
CA SER A 6 -46.00 -13.54 6.11
C SER A 6 -45.38 -12.87 7.32
N LYS A 7 -45.87 -13.15 8.54
CA LYS A 7 -45.27 -12.66 9.78
C LYS A 7 -43.78 -13.02 9.91
N ALA A 8 -43.39 -14.20 9.43
CA ALA A 8 -42.02 -14.65 9.41
C ALA A 8 -41.15 -13.80 8.46
N THR A 9 -41.69 -13.41 7.29
CA THR A 9 -41.01 -12.54 6.34
C THR A 9 -40.78 -11.14 6.93
N LEU A 10 -41.83 -10.57 7.57
CA LEU A 10 -41.71 -9.27 8.23
C LEU A 10 -40.69 -9.28 9.36
N LEU A 11 -40.70 -10.31 10.22
CA LEU A 11 -39.74 -10.46 11.29
C LEU A 11 -38.31 -10.65 10.76
N LYS A 12 -38.12 -11.42 9.69
CA LYS A 12 -36.86 -11.59 9.02
C LYS A 12 -36.31 -10.27 8.49
N GLU A 13 -37.14 -9.44 7.87
CA GLU A 13 -36.76 -8.11 7.37
C GLU A 13 -36.40 -7.13 8.48
N GLU A 14 -36.97 -7.30 9.67
CA GLU A 14 -36.75 -6.45 10.84
C GLU A 14 -35.44 -6.80 11.60
N ILE A 15 -35.19 -8.09 11.87
CA ILE A 15 -34.15 -8.50 12.83
C ILE A 15 -32.94 -9.23 12.20
N MET A 16 -33.03 -9.69 10.97
CA MET A 16 -31.91 -10.38 10.32
C MET A 16 -31.10 -9.43 9.44
N MET A 17 -29.80 -9.63 9.40
CA MET A 17 -28.95 -8.94 8.43
C MET A 17 -29.45 -9.23 7.01
N LYS A 18 -29.62 -8.16 6.25
CA LYS A 18 -29.84 -8.29 4.80
C LYS A 18 -28.52 -8.63 4.18
N GLY A 19 -28.46 -9.70 3.39
CA GLY A 19 -27.28 -10.00 2.59
C GLY A 19 -26.95 -8.80 1.70
N SER A 20 -25.68 -8.47 1.57
CA SER A 20 -25.24 -7.46 0.61
C SER A 20 -25.65 -7.91 -0.80
N LYS A 21 -26.03 -6.95 -1.61
CA LYS A 21 -26.23 -7.17 -3.05
C LYS A 21 -25.06 -6.56 -3.84
N GLY A 22 -24.10 -6.01 -3.12
CA GLY A 22 -22.87 -5.45 -3.67
C GLY A 22 -23.11 -4.49 -4.84
N ALA A 23 -22.27 -4.58 -5.82
CA ALA A 23 -22.33 -3.76 -7.04
C ALA A 23 -23.69 -3.79 -7.76
N ALA A 24 -24.50 -4.85 -7.57
CA ALA A 24 -25.83 -4.94 -8.19
C ALA A 24 -26.85 -3.90 -7.68
N THR A 25 -26.52 -3.18 -6.60
CA THR A 25 -27.34 -2.08 -6.08
C THR A 25 -26.99 -0.72 -6.68
N LEU A 26 -25.85 -0.60 -7.35
CA LEU A 26 -25.37 0.65 -7.93
C LEU A 26 -26.02 0.91 -9.28
N ASN A 27 -26.33 2.18 -9.51
CA ASN A 27 -26.79 2.63 -10.82
C ASN A 27 -25.60 2.95 -11.75
N ALA A 28 -25.91 3.18 -13.03
CA ALA A 28 -24.88 3.43 -14.05
C ALA A 28 -24.04 4.70 -13.77
N GLU A 29 -24.58 5.70 -13.09
CA GLU A 29 -23.86 6.93 -12.73
C GLU A 29 -22.82 6.65 -11.62
N GLU A 30 -23.19 5.86 -10.64
CA GLU A 30 -22.27 5.46 -9.55
C GLU A 30 -21.14 4.58 -10.06
N ILE A 31 -21.43 3.63 -10.97
CA ILE A 31 -20.43 2.81 -11.64
C ILE A 31 -19.48 3.71 -12.45
N LYS A 32 -20.02 4.67 -13.19
CA LYS A 32 -19.18 5.62 -13.95
C LYS A 32 -18.28 6.46 -13.04
N LYS A 33 -18.76 6.92 -11.88
CA LYS A 33 -17.92 7.63 -10.90
C LYS A 33 -16.74 6.76 -10.41
N ALA A 34 -16.98 5.47 -10.19
CA ALA A 34 -15.93 4.53 -9.81
C ALA A 34 -14.91 4.35 -10.95
N ASP A 35 -15.37 4.20 -12.19
CA ASP A 35 -14.49 4.11 -13.36
C ASP A 35 -13.64 5.37 -13.54
N ASP A 36 -14.27 6.56 -13.47
CA ASP A 36 -13.59 7.86 -13.61
C ASP A 36 -12.55 8.09 -12.50
N PHE A 37 -12.88 7.76 -11.25
CA PHE A 37 -11.96 7.82 -10.11
C PHE A 37 -10.73 6.92 -10.31
N CYS A 38 -10.96 5.71 -10.80
CA CYS A 38 -9.91 4.72 -11.01
C CYS A 38 -8.95 5.06 -12.17
N VAL A 39 -9.28 6.01 -13.04
CA VAL A 39 -8.31 6.56 -14.00
C VAL A 39 -7.14 7.23 -13.28
N GLY A 40 -7.43 8.01 -12.23
CA GLY A 40 -6.42 8.64 -11.39
C GLY A 40 -5.64 7.61 -10.56
N TYR A 41 -6.33 6.61 -10.00
CA TYR A 41 -5.72 5.55 -9.22
C TYR A 41 -4.70 4.72 -10.04
N LYS A 42 -5.04 4.31 -11.26
CA LYS A 42 -4.10 3.59 -12.14
C LYS A 42 -2.84 4.41 -12.41
N LYS A 43 -2.99 5.72 -12.63
CA LYS A 43 -1.84 6.62 -12.79
C LYS A 43 -0.99 6.70 -11.52
N PHE A 44 -1.63 6.81 -10.35
CA PHE A 44 -0.93 6.80 -9.08
C PHE A 44 -0.10 5.52 -8.92
N LEU A 45 -0.71 4.35 -9.14
CA LEU A 45 -0.05 3.06 -8.98
C LEU A 45 1.15 2.90 -9.95
N ASP A 46 0.99 3.31 -11.21
CA ASP A 46 2.05 3.26 -12.23
C ASP A 46 3.24 4.21 -11.96
N HIS A 47 3.03 5.30 -11.20
CA HIS A 47 4.06 6.28 -10.87
C HIS A 47 4.57 6.19 -9.43
N SER A 48 4.04 5.27 -8.66
CA SER A 48 4.32 5.10 -7.23
C SER A 48 4.70 3.66 -6.87
N PRO A 49 5.52 2.97 -7.67
CA PRO A 49 5.80 1.56 -7.42
C PRO A 49 6.57 1.33 -6.11
N VAL A 50 7.38 2.30 -5.66
CA VAL A 50 8.12 2.24 -4.40
C VAL A 50 7.83 3.46 -3.53
N GLU A 51 8.14 3.38 -2.24
CA GLU A 51 7.76 4.38 -1.22
C GLU A 51 8.23 5.81 -1.54
N ARG A 52 9.46 5.99 -2.07
CA ARG A 52 9.97 7.33 -2.43
C ARG A 52 9.20 7.96 -3.58
N GLU A 53 8.82 7.16 -4.55
CA GLU A 53 8.04 7.61 -5.70
C GLU A 53 6.59 7.89 -5.28
N ALA A 54 6.02 7.07 -4.38
CA ALA A 54 4.70 7.31 -3.80
C ALA A 54 4.63 8.63 -3.02
N VAL A 55 5.66 8.92 -2.20
CA VAL A 55 5.77 10.22 -1.51
C VAL A 55 5.90 11.36 -2.51
N SER A 56 6.75 11.22 -3.53
CA SER A 56 6.96 12.26 -4.55
C SER A 56 5.68 12.58 -5.31
N TYR A 57 4.96 11.54 -5.78
CA TYR A 57 3.70 11.73 -6.51
C TYR A 57 2.59 12.30 -5.60
N THR A 58 2.48 11.82 -4.37
CA THR A 58 1.55 12.39 -3.37
C THR A 58 1.83 13.86 -3.10
N LEU A 59 3.12 14.24 -2.98
CA LEU A 59 3.53 15.62 -2.79
C LEU A 59 3.16 16.52 -3.98
N GLU A 60 3.28 16.01 -5.22
CA GLU A 60 2.81 16.74 -6.40
C GLU A 60 1.30 16.99 -6.37
N LEU A 61 0.50 15.97 -6.02
CA LEU A 61 -0.94 16.10 -5.89
C LEU A 61 -1.30 17.10 -4.78
N ALA A 62 -0.66 17.00 -3.62
CA ALA A 62 -0.89 17.88 -2.49
C ALA A 62 -0.57 19.35 -2.84
N LYS A 63 0.58 19.63 -3.46
CA LYS A 63 0.94 20.98 -3.91
C LYS A 63 -0.06 21.56 -4.93
N LYS A 64 -0.55 20.75 -5.86
CA LYS A 64 -1.59 21.17 -6.82
C LYS A 64 -2.92 21.49 -6.13
N ALA A 65 -3.21 20.85 -5.01
CA ALA A 65 -4.40 21.10 -4.18
C ALA A 65 -4.20 22.20 -3.11
N GLY A 66 -3.08 22.93 -3.16
CA GLY A 66 -2.82 24.09 -2.29
C GLY A 66 -2.20 23.75 -0.93
N PHE A 67 -1.70 22.54 -0.74
CA PHE A 67 -0.94 22.22 0.47
C PHE A 67 0.43 22.91 0.45
N THR A 68 0.83 23.44 1.60
CA THR A 68 2.15 24.04 1.84
C THR A 68 2.96 23.18 2.79
N GLU A 69 4.28 23.35 2.78
CA GLU A 69 5.14 22.64 3.71
C GLU A 69 4.84 23.07 5.15
N TYR A 70 4.80 22.08 6.06
CA TYR A 70 4.60 22.34 7.47
C TYR A 70 5.81 23.07 8.07
N ASP A 71 5.54 24.17 8.77
CA ASP A 71 6.53 24.94 9.55
C ASP A 71 6.11 24.91 11.02
N GLU A 72 6.95 24.37 11.88
CA GLU A 72 6.71 24.27 13.33
C GLU A 72 6.56 25.65 14.04
N ASN A 73 7.04 26.73 13.40
CA ASN A 73 6.96 28.10 13.91
C ASN A 73 5.76 28.89 13.35
N ALA A 74 5.05 28.35 12.38
CA ALA A 74 3.85 28.97 11.83
C ALA A 74 2.62 28.70 12.70
N SER A 75 1.62 29.57 12.57
CA SER A 75 0.28 29.34 13.15
C SER A 75 -0.69 29.05 12.00
N TYR A 76 -1.52 28.04 12.20
CA TYR A 76 -2.46 27.58 11.19
C TYR A 76 -3.92 27.88 11.59
N ASN A 77 -4.73 28.21 10.61
CA ASN A 77 -6.16 28.49 10.75
C ASN A 77 -6.97 27.31 10.19
N ALA A 78 -8.24 27.26 10.55
CA ALA A 78 -9.17 26.28 9.99
C ALA A 78 -9.23 26.38 8.46
N GLY A 79 -9.05 25.26 7.78
CA GLY A 79 -8.98 25.15 6.33
C GLY A 79 -7.56 25.21 5.75
N ASP A 80 -6.54 25.59 6.54
CA ASP A 80 -5.15 25.53 6.06
C ASP A 80 -4.75 24.08 5.78
N LYS A 81 -4.03 23.88 4.68
CA LYS A 81 -3.59 22.58 4.18
C LYS A 81 -2.07 22.50 4.23
N VAL A 82 -1.55 21.53 4.97
CA VAL A 82 -0.10 21.36 5.14
C VAL A 82 0.35 19.93 4.89
N TYR A 83 1.56 19.78 4.36
CA TYR A 83 2.23 18.49 4.24
C TYR A 83 3.52 18.47 5.05
N TYR A 84 3.89 17.28 5.56
CA TYR A 84 5.15 17.07 6.26
C TYR A 84 5.79 15.76 5.79
N VAL A 85 6.97 15.87 5.15
CA VAL A 85 7.70 14.73 4.56
C VAL A 85 8.71 14.19 5.56
N ASN A 86 8.72 12.88 5.75
CA ASN A 86 9.70 12.17 6.56
C ASN A 86 10.68 11.41 5.66
N ARG A 87 11.88 11.94 5.48
CA ARG A 87 13.02 11.29 4.78
C ARG A 87 12.69 10.79 3.36
N ASP A 88 11.79 11.44 2.66
CA ASP A 88 11.28 11.06 1.34
C ASP A 88 10.66 9.65 1.28
N LYS A 89 10.28 9.05 2.42
CA LYS A 89 9.72 7.69 2.51
C LYS A 89 8.38 7.61 3.23
N ALA A 90 7.99 8.67 3.90
CA ALA A 90 6.68 8.79 4.52
C ALA A 90 6.22 10.24 4.42
N ILE A 91 4.91 10.48 4.41
CA ILE A 91 4.33 11.82 4.29
C ILE A 91 3.03 11.93 5.09
N ALA A 92 2.89 13.02 5.83
CA ALA A 92 1.63 13.42 6.43
C ALA A 92 1.01 14.59 5.65
N LEU A 93 -0.29 14.51 5.39
CA LEU A 93 -1.12 15.60 4.86
C LEU A 93 -2.10 15.98 5.96
N ALA A 94 -2.17 17.25 6.35
CA ALA A 94 -3.15 17.71 7.32
C ALA A 94 -4.00 18.84 6.76
N VAL A 95 -5.30 18.77 7.02
CA VAL A 95 -6.27 19.85 6.81
C VAL A 95 -6.75 20.30 8.16
N ILE A 96 -6.42 21.52 8.54
CA ILE A 96 -6.69 22.05 9.88
C ILE A 96 -8.17 22.24 10.08
N GLY A 97 -8.70 21.66 11.15
CA GLY A 97 -10.12 21.73 11.50
C GLY A 97 -10.48 23.00 12.24
N LYS A 98 -11.79 23.33 12.31
CA LYS A 98 -12.30 24.47 13.08
C LYS A 98 -11.95 24.40 14.57
N ASN A 99 -11.87 23.19 15.10
CA ASN A 99 -11.53 22.91 16.50
C ASN A 99 -10.06 22.56 16.71
N GLY A 100 -9.23 22.66 15.66
CA GLY A 100 -7.85 22.19 15.70
C GLY A 100 -7.81 20.69 16.10
N VAL A 101 -6.91 20.34 17.03
CA VAL A 101 -6.81 18.99 17.62
C VAL A 101 -7.30 18.93 19.09
N LYS A 102 -8.01 19.95 19.58
CA LYS A 102 -8.53 20.02 20.97
C LYS A 102 -9.45 18.85 21.33
N ASN A 103 -10.20 18.38 20.35
CA ASN A 103 -11.10 17.24 20.47
C ASN A 103 -10.55 15.98 19.79
N GLY A 104 -9.23 15.92 19.55
CA GLY A 104 -8.56 14.89 18.76
C GLY A 104 -8.51 15.21 17.29
N ALA A 105 -7.73 14.44 16.55
CA ALA A 105 -7.66 14.46 15.08
C ALA A 105 -8.37 13.24 14.48
N ARG A 106 -8.78 13.33 13.23
CA ARG A 106 -9.23 12.19 12.42
C ARG A 106 -8.07 11.73 11.55
N LEU A 107 -7.64 10.51 11.78
CA LEU A 107 -6.46 9.95 11.15
C LEU A 107 -6.87 8.90 10.11
N ALA A 108 -6.37 9.01 8.88
CA ALA A 108 -6.36 7.94 7.90
C ALA A 108 -4.91 7.55 7.65
N ILE A 109 -4.55 6.31 7.90
CA ILE A 109 -3.16 5.87 7.83
C ILE A 109 -3.08 4.65 6.92
N ALA A 110 -2.18 4.68 5.93
CA ALA A 110 -1.94 3.60 4.99
C ALA A 110 -0.42 3.40 4.83
N HIS A 111 0.01 2.20 4.42
CA HIS A 111 1.40 2.04 4.02
C HIS A 111 1.59 2.18 2.51
N ILE A 112 2.84 2.42 2.09
CA ILE A 112 3.19 2.66 0.69
C ILE A 112 4.37 1.82 0.19
N ASP A 113 4.96 1.01 1.07
CA ASP A 113 5.88 -0.05 0.67
C ASP A 113 5.09 -1.28 0.19
N SER A 114 5.74 -2.15 -0.54
CA SER A 114 5.16 -3.40 -1.08
C SER A 114 6.24 -4.47 -1.17
N PRO A 115 5.90 -5.78 -1.14
CA PRO A 115 6.86 -6.86 -1.30
C PRO A 115 7.65 -6.74 -2.60
N ARG A 116 8.98 -6.87 -2.55
CA ARG A 116 9.88 -6.65 -3.69
C ARG A 116 11.20 -7.39 -3.54
N ILE A 117 12.12 -7.20 -4.49
CA ILE A 117 13.48 -7.75 -4.45
C ILE A 117 14.47 -6.60 -4.36
N ASP A 118 15.08 -6.38 -3.17
CA ASP A 118 16.11 -5.36 -2.95
C ASP A 118 17.48 -5.84 -3.40
N LEU A 119 18.35 -4.95 -3.90
CA LEU A 119 19.75 -5.26 -4.14
C LEU A 119 20.52 -5.38 -2.83
N LYS A 120 21.46 -6.34 -2.75
CA LYS A 120 22.43 -6.39 -1.67
C LYS A 120 23.43 -5.21 -1.77
N PRO A 121 24.12 -4.83 -0.68
CA PRO A 121 25.07 -3.71 -0.71
C PRO A 121 26.23 -3.86 -1.71
N ASN A 122 26.63 -5.09 -2.01
CA ASN A 122 27.60 -5.40 -3.08
C ASN A 122 26.94 -6.37 -4.06
N PRO A 123 26.12 -5.84 -5.03
CA PRO A 123 25.22 -6.71 -5.79
C PRO A 123 25.82 -7.28 -7.05
N LEU A 124 26.68 -6.52 -7.76
CA LEU A 124 27.05 -6.83 -9.14
C LEU A 124 28.22 -7.82 -9.21
N TYR A 125 28.01 -8.93 -9.90
CA TYR A 125 29.06 -9.90 -10.18
C TYR A 125 28.91 -10.46 -11.60
N GLU A 126 29.97 -11.08 -12.11
CA GLU A 126 30.00 -11.82 -13.37
C GLU A 126 30.30 -13.29 -13.10
N ASP A 127 29.59 -14.17 -13.79
CA ASP A 127 29.88 -15.60 -13.85
C ASP A 127 29.52 -16.13 -15.23
N THR A 128 30.43 -16.91 -15.83
CA THR A 128 30.24 -17.57 -17.12
C THR A 128 29.62 -16.68 -18.23
N ASN A 129 30.18 -15.49 -18.43
CA ASN A 129 29.75 -14.48 -19.41
C ASN A 129 28.36 -13.84 -19.14
N LEU A 130 27.85 -13.92 -17.91
CA LEU A 130 26.63 -13.26 -17.47
C LEU A 130 26.94 -12.32 -16.33
N ALA A 131 26.45 -11.09 -16.39
CA ALA A 131 26.42 -10.17 -15.26
C ALA A 131 25.08 -10.30 -14.53
N LEU A 132 25.14 -10.44 -13.20
CA LEU A 132 23.98 -10.63 -12.34
C LEU A 132 24.05 -9.71 -11.14
N PHE A 133 22.85 -9.37 -10.58
CA PHE A 133 22.72 -8.75 -9.28
C PHE A 133 22.37 -9.77 -8.18
N LYS A 134 23.09 -9.71 -7.06
CA LYS A 134 22.72 -10.36 -5.81
C LYS A 134 21.61 -9.58 -5.14
N THR A 135 20.58 -10.28 -4.66
CA THR A 135 19.40 -9.66 -4.09
C THR A 135 19.05 -10.21 -2.71
N HIS A 136 18.18 -9.50 -2.03
CA HIS A 136 17.48 -9.92 -0.83
C HIS A 136 15.99 -9.60 -1.00
N TYR A 137 15.10 -10.56 -0.82
CA TYR A 137 13.67 -10.27 -0.87
C TYR A 137 13.23 -9.43 0.33
N TYR A 138 12.23 -8.57 0.10
CA TYR A 138 11.61 -7.67 1.08
C TYR A 138 10.14 -8.04 1.23
N GLY A 139 9.66 -8.17 2.50
CA GLY A 139 8.28 -8.56 2.79
C GLY A 139 7.97 -10.04 2.55
N GLY A 140 6.70 -10.37 2.64
CA GLY A 140 6.19 -11.73 2.53
C GLY A 140 5.84 -12.13 1.10
N LEU A 141 6.77 -12.68 0.32
CA LEU A 141 6.52 -13.08 -1.06
C LEU A 141 6.67 -14.59 -1.32
N LYS A 142 5.92 -15.08 -2.30
CA LYS A 142 6.13 -16.43 -2.86
C LYS A 142 7.20 -16.35 -3.94
N LYS A 143 8.42 -16.74 -3.60
CA LYS A 143 9.62 -16.56 -4.47
C LYS A 143 9.46 -17.07 -5.89
N TYR A 144 8.71 -18.18 -6.11
CA TYR A 144 8.48 -18.75 -7.43
C TYR A 144 7.71 -17.81 -8.37
N GLN A 145 6.92 -16.87 -7.84
CA GLN A 145 6.16 -15.92 -8.65
C GLN A 145 7.04 -14.81 -9.23
N TRP A 146 8.26 -14.66 -8.73
CA TRP A 146 9.20 -13.62 -9.13
C TRP A 146 10.22 -14.08 -10.17
N THR A 147 10.16 -15.35 -10.59
CA THR A 147 11.00 -15.91 -11.66
C THR A 147 10.32 -15.78 -13.02
N ALA A 148 11.13 -15.67 -14.06
CA ALA A 148 10.71 -15.66 -15.47
C ALA A 148 9.68 -14.54 -15.82
N LEU A 149 9.73 -13.41 -15.10
CA LEU A 149 8.93 -12.22 -15.42
C LEU A 149 9.83 -10.99 -15.64
N PRO A 150 9.39 -10.03 -16.45
CA PRO A 150 10.14 -8.79 -16.66
C PRO A 150 10.11 -7.91 -15.40
N LEU A 151 11.29 -7.38 -15.02
CA LEU A 151 11.51 -6.53 -13.87
C LEU A 151 12.12 -5.20 -14.30
N SER A 152 11.79 -4.13 -13.58
CA SER A 152 12.40 -2.81 -13.66
C SER A 152 13.19 -2.49 -12.39
N LEU A 153 14.22 -1.65 -12.51
CA LEU A 153 15.09 -1.23 -11.41
C LEU A 153 14.70 0.17 -10.94
N HIS A 154 14.43 0.32 -9.66
CA HIS A 154 14.03 1.57 -9.03
C HIS A 154 14.85 1.88 -7.78
N GLY A 155 14.94 3.16 -7.44
CA GLY A 155 15.45 3.60 -6.15
C GLY A 155 16.42 4.77 -6.22
N THR A 156 17.26 4.88 -5.22
CA THR A 156 18.15 6.03 -5.02
C THR A 156 19.55 5.58 -4.64
N VAL A 157 20.54 6.24 -5.21
CA VAL A 157 21.97 6.09 -4.88
C VAL A 157 22.46 7.41 -4.31
N VAL A 158 23.20 7.38 -3.21
CA VAL A 158 23.90 8.55 -2.66
C VAL A 158 25.40 8.39 -2.88
N LYS A 159 25.98 9.29 -3.68
CA LYS A 159 27.40 9.26 -4.03
C LYS A 159 28.26 9.78 -2.85
N LEU A 160 29.56 9.53 -2.91
CA LEU A 160 30.49 9.97 -1.86
C LEU A 160 30.48 11.47 -1.60
N ASP A 161 30.15 12.29 -2.59
CA ASP A 161 30.03 13.75 -2.47
C ASP A 161 28.67 14.20 -1.89
N GLY A 162 27.81 13.26 -1.52
CA GLY A 162 26.45 13.52 -1.02
C GLY A 162 25.39 13.72 -2.12
N THR A 163 25.78 13.67 -3.39
CA THR A 163 24.82 13.80 -4.51
C THR A 163 23.85 12.61 -4.52
N LYS A 164 22.56 12.91 -4.47
CA LYS A 164 21.49 11.91 -4.59
C LYS A 164 21.14 11.71 -6.07
N VAL A 165 21.13 10.48 -6.53
CA VAL A 165 20.78 10.07 -7.89
C VAL A 165 19.62 9.10 -7.84
N ASN A 166 18.48 9.46 -8.42
CA ASN A 166 17.36 8.53 -8.58
C ASN A 166 17.57 7.68 -9.82
N ILE A 167 17.32 6.40 -9.69
CA ILE A 167 17.45 5.41 -10.77
C ILE A 167 16.08 4.83 -11.05
N THR A 168 15.67 4.90 -12.31
CA THR A 168 14.52 4.20 -12.88
C THR A 168 14.95 3.63 -14.22
N TRP A 169 14.81 2.31 -14.39
CA TRP A 169 15.17 1.61 -15.63
C TRP A 169 14.25 0.43 -15.89
N GLY A 170 13.65 0.37 -17.07
CA GLY A 170 12.82 -0.73 -17.52
C GLY A 170 11.31 -0.50 -17.40
N ASP A 171 10.88 0.72 -17.11
CA ASP A 171 9.47 1.13 -17.08
C ASP A 171 8.93 1.54 -18.45
N ASP A 172 9.81 2.04 -19.33
CA ASP A 172 9.46 2.38 -20.70
C ASP A 172 9.52 1.13 -21.57
N GLU A 173 8.53 0.92 -22.43
CA GLU A 173 8.47 -0.23 -23.35
C GLU A 173 9.68 -0.29 -24.32
N ASN A 174 10.37 0.84 -24.52
CA ASN A 174 11.59 0.91 -25.36
C ASN A 174 12.88 0.67 -24.54
N GLU A 175 12.81 0.59 -23.21
CA GLU A 175 13.95 0.24 -22.36
C GLU A 175 14.06 -1.28 -22.19
N SER A 176 15.29 -1.75 -21.94
CA SER A 176 15.51 -3.14 -21.55
C SER A 176 15.02 -3.37 -20.12
N CYS A 177 14.43 -4.53 -19.87
CA CYS A 177 14.05 -5.01 -18.55
C CYS A 177 15.04 -6.06 -18.03
N PHE A 178 14.84 -6.49 -16.79
CA PHE A 178 15.63 -7.49 -16.09
C PHE A 178 14.82 -8.74 -15.80
N CYS A 179 15.46 -9.84 -15.39
CA CYS A 179 14.73 -11.08 -15.12
C CYS A 179 15.50 -11.97 -14.13
N VAL A 180 14.80 -12.61 -13.22
CA VAL A 180 15.28 -13.77 -12.47
C VAL A 180 15.03 -15.01 -13.35
N THR A 181 16.07 -15.73 -13.73
CA THR A 181 15.94 -16.92 -14.57
C THR A 181 15.38 -18.12 -13.81
N ASP A 182 14.74 -19.05 -14.51
CA ASP A 182 14.27 -20.32 -14.00
C ASP A 182 14.75 -21.48 -14.88
N LEU A 183 14.71 -22.69 -14.34
CA LEU A 183 15.07 -23.90 -15.09
C LEU A 183 13.94 -24.29 -16.05
N LEU A 184 14.34 -24.78 -17.23
CA LEU A 184 13.38 -25.42 -18.12
C LEU A 184 12.91 -26.77 -17.52
N PRO A 185 11.68 -27.24 -17.86
CA PRO A 185 11.09 -28.44 -17.24
C PRO A 185 11.97 -29.69 -17.33
N HIS A 186 12.76 -29.83 -18.38
CA HIS A 186 13.61 -31.01 -18.59
C HIS A 186 14.82 -31.07 -17.65
N LEU A 187 15.23 -29.98 -17.05
CA LEU A 187 16.30 -29.89 -16.05
C LEU A 187 15.77 -29.71 -14.61
N ALA A 188 14.48 -29.50 -14.44
CA ALA A 188 13.85 -29.13 -13.16
C ALA A 188 13.47 -30.31 -12.27
N LYS A 189 13.89 -31.56 -12.55
CA LYS A 189 13.46 -32.76 -11.82
C LYS A 189 13.62 -32.64 -10.29
N ASP A 190 14.77 -32.16 -9.83
CA ASP A 190 15.05 -32.00 -8.41
C ASP A 190 14.29 -30.79 -7.83
N GLN A 191 14.09 -29.74 -8.62
CA GLN A 191 13.30 -28.56 -8.23
C GLN A 191 11.83 -28.93 -8.00
N VAL A 192 11.21 -29.66 -8.94
CA VAL A 192 9.78 -30.06 -8.88
C VAL A 192 9.50 -31.00 -7.73
N SER A 193 10.49 -31.76 -7.24
CA SER A 193 10.33 -32.67 -6.11
C SER A 193 10.36 -31.99 -4.74
N LYS A 194 10.77 -30.72 -4.66
CA LYS A 194 10.86 -29.97 -3.40
C LYS A 194 9.49 -29.41 -2.97
N PRO A 195 9.23 -29.27 -1.66
CA PRO A 195 8.12 -28.47 -1.19
C PRO A 195 8.20 -27.04 -1.76
N LEU A 196 7.05 -26.45 -2.15
CA LEU A 196 6.99 -25.14 -2.81
C LEU A 196 7.81 -24.04 -2.12
N ALA A 197 7.77 -23.97 -0.79
CA ALA A 197 8.54 -23.01 -0.01
C ALA A 197 10.08 -23.18 -0.11
N LYS A 198 10.54 -24.32 -0.62
CA LYS A 198 11.96 -24.67 -0.77
C LYS A 198 12.42 -24.79 -2.23
N VAL A 199 11.51 -24.54 -3.18
CA VAL A 199 11.84 -24.57 -4.62
C VAL A 199 12.88 -23.52 -4.96
N PHE A 200 12.66 -22.28 -4.46
CA PHE A 200 13.59 -21.16 -4.56
C PHE A 200 14.01 -20.70 -3.17
N THR A 201 15.30 -20.57 -2.94
CA THR A 201 15.84 -19.90 -1.76
C THR A 201 15.97 -18.39 -2.03
N GLY A 202 16.22 -17.58 -1.00
CA GLY A 202 16.48 -16.15 -1.21
C GLY A 202 17.75 -15.90 -2.03
N GLU A 203 18.74 -16.78 -1.92
CA GLU A 203 20.00 -16.68 -2.69
C GLU A 203 19.85 -17.09 -4.17
N ASP A 204 18.75 -17.74 -4.57
CA ASP A 204 18.48 -18.09 -5.95
C ASP A 204 17.86 -16.93 -6.75
N LEU A 205 17.39 -15.86 -6.07
CA LEU A 205 16.79 -14.70 -6.71
C LEU A 205 17.86 -13.76 -7.31
N ASN A 206 18.78 -14.29 -8.11
CA ASN A 206 19.78 -13.49 -8.81
C ASN A 206 19.19 -12.95 -10.11
N VAL A 207 19.36 -11.65 -10.34
CA VAL A 207 18.76 -10.97 -11.49
C VAL A 207 19.77 -10.83 -12.62
N LEU A 208 19.43 -11.33 -13.80
CA LEU A 208 20.24 -11.18 -15.01
C LEU A 208 20.18 -9.74 -15.51
N VAL A 209 21.38 -9.12 -15.68
CA VAL A 209 21.50 -7.70 -16.04
C VAL A 209 22.43 -7.44 -17.23
N GLY A 210 23.14 -8.43 -17.73
CA GLY A 210 23.99 -8.26 -18.91
C GLY A 210 24.67 -9.53 -19.38
N SER A 211 25.13 -9.54 -20.67
CA SER A 211 25.83 -10.66 -21.28
C SER A 211 26.86 -10.24 -22.33
N ARG A 212 27.00 -8.94 -22.62
CA ARG A 212 27.99 -8.46 -23.61
C ARG A 212 29.22 -7.95 -22.89
N PRO A 213 30.43 -8.40 -23.26
CA PRO A 213 31.66 -7.86 -22.73
C PRO A 213 31.88 -6.41 -23.18
N TYR A 214 32.64 -5.66 -22.41
CA TYR A 214 33.15 -4.35 -22.81
C TYR A 214 34.09 -4.50 -23.98
N GLU A 215 33.96 -3.61 -24.98
CA GLU A 215 34.85 -3.58 -26.11
C GLU A 215 36.28 -3.16 -25.66
N ASP A 216 37.31 -3.57 -26.34
CA ASP A 216 38.73 -3.27 -26.03
C ASP A 216 39.31 -3.90 -24.73
N GLY A 217 38.72 -4.95 -24.23
CA GLY A 217 39.17 -5.64 -23.02
C GLY A 217 40.16 -6.79 -23.27
N ASN A 218 41.31 -6.56 -23.89
CA ASN A 218 42.32 -7.59 -24.11
C ASN A 218 42.75 -8.26 -22.80
N ASP A 219 42.53 -9.57 -22.65
CA ASP A 219 42.91 -10.43 -21.51
C ASP A 219 42.42 -9.99 -20.09
N GLU A 220 41.55 -8.98 -20.01
CA GLU A 220 40.95 -8.55 -18.73
C GLU A 220 39.80 -9.48 -18.31
N LYS A 221 39.57 -9.56 -17.00
CA LYS A 221 38.47 -10.31 -16.41
C LYS A 221 37.24 -9.42 -16.19
N ASP A 222 36.08 -10.05 -15.99
CA ASP A 222 34.84 -9.37 -15.63
C ASP A 222 34.39 -8.29 -16.65
N LEU A 223 34.60 -8.55 -17.95
CA LEU A 223 34.28 -7.57 -18.99
C LEU A 223 32.79 -7.33 -19.17
N VAL A 224 31.94 -8.30 -18.87
CA VAL A 224 30.48 -8.13 -18.91
C VAL A 224 30.03 -7.24 -17.75
N LYS A 225 30.57 -7.46 -16.56
CA LYS A 225 30.36 -6.60 -15.39
C LYS A 225 30.85 -5.17 -15.69
N LEU A 226 32.03 -5.03 -16.29
CA LEU A 226 32.58 -3.72 -16.66
C LEU A 226 31.65 -3.00 -17.64
N ASN A 227 31.12 -3.70 -18.64
CA ASN A 227 30.17 -3.10 -19.58
C ASN A 227 28.89 -2.60 -18.92
N VAL A 228 28.30 -3.39 -18.01
CA VAL A 228 27.13 -2.95 -17.21
C VAL A 228 27.47 -1.70 -16.41
N MET A 229 28.62 -1.67 -15.74
CA MET A 229 29.06 -0.49 -14.99
C MET A 229 29.30 0.73 -15.89
N ALA A 230 29.88 0.55 -17.07
CA ALA A 230 30.08 1.63 -18.05
C ALA A 230 28.74 2.25 -18.50
N ILE A 231 27.73 1.40 -18.73
CA ILE A 231 26.37 1.84 -19.08
C ILE A 231 25.73 2.64 -17.94
N LEU A 232 25.79 2.13 -16.71
CA LEU A 232 25.27 2.81 -15.52
C LEU A 232 26.01 4.13 -15.25
N ASN A 233 27.34 4.13 -15.39
CA ASN A 233 28.15 5.34 -15.23
C ASN A 233 27.79 6.39 -16.30
N LYS A 234 27.64 5.99 -17.56
CA LYS A 234 27.28 6.91 -18.64
C LYS A 234 25.88 7.55 -18.44
N LYS A 235 24.91 6.80 -17.94
CA LYS A 235 23.53 7.30 -17.75
C LYS A 235 23.35 8.07 -16.45
N TYR A 236 23.93 7.59 -15.34
CA TYR A 236 23.67 8.09 -13.99
C TYR A 236 24.91 8.67 -13.29
N GLY A 237 26.09 8.51 -13.86
CA GLY A 237 27.35 8.98 -13.26
C GLY A 237 27.74 8.25 -11.98
N ILE A 238 27.25 7.02 -11.74
CA ILE A 238 27.59 6.19 -10.59
C ILE A 238 28.77 5.26 -10.90
N VAL A 239 29.48 4.90 -9.84
CA VAL A 239 30.57 3.90 -9.86
C VAL A 239 30.18 2.70 -8.98
N GLU A 240 30.88 1.57 -9.10
CA GLU A 240 30.52 0.35 -8.35
C GLU A 240 30.43 0.57 -6.83
N GLY A 241 31.35 1.37 -6.27
CA GLY A 241 31.35 1.70 -4.84
C GLY A 241 30.09 2.44 -4.36
N ASP A 242 29.36 3.10 -5.26
CA ASP A 242 28.15 3.82 -4.90
C ASP A 242 26.97 2.89 -4.54
N PHE A 243 27.03 1.61 -4.96
CA PHE A 243 26.05 0.61 -4.50
C PHE A 243 26.06 0.42 -2.98
N LEU A 244 27.17 0.68 -2.28
CA LEU A 244 27.25 0.56 -0.83
C LEU A 244 26.36 1.57 -0.09
N SER A 245 25.95 2.64 -0.75
CA SER A 245 25.04 3.68 -0.24
C SER A 245 23.81 3.83 -1.13
N ALA A 246 23.29 2.72 -1.64
CA ALA A 246 22.11 2.66 -2.49
C ALA A 246 20.94 1.99 -1.77
N GLU A 247 19.75 2.44 -2.11
CA GLU A 247 18.47 1.78 -1.86
C GLU A 247 17.87 1.49 -3.24
N LEU A 248 18.19 0.33 -3.80
CA LEU A 248 17.75 -0.09 -5.12
C LEU A 248 16.99 -1.40 -5.04
N CYS A 249 15.90 -1.49 -5.77
CA CYS A 249 15.07 -2.68 -5.81
C CYS A 249 14.60 -2.99 -7.23
N LEU A 250 14.17 -4.23 -7.41
CA LEU A 250 13.54 -4.72 -8.64
C LEU A 250 12.09 -5.04 -8.37
N ILE A 251 11.24 -4.55 -9.25
CA ILE A 251 9.79 -4.69 -9.22
C ILE A 251 9.29 -5.14 -10.58
N PRO A 252 8.05 -5.66 -10.68
CA PRO A 252 7.45 -5.99 -11.97
C PRO A 252 7.36 -4.77 -12.90
N SER A 253 7.80 -4.91 -14.16
CA SER A 253 7.86 -3.80 -15.13
C SER A 253 6.58 -3.59 -15.94
N PHE A 254 5.52 -4.36 -15.67
CA PHE A 254 4.25 -4.17 -16.38
C PHE A 254 3.40 -3.07 -15.76
N LYS A 255 2.66 -2.36 -16.59
CA LYS A 255 1.73 -1.31 -16.16
C LYS A 255 0.40 -1.90 -15.70
N THR A 256 -0.34 -1.12 -14.89
CA THR A 256 -1.70 -1.46 -14.48
C THR A 256 -2.63 -1.65 -15.67
N ARG A 257 -3.51 -2.66 -15.57
CA ARG A 257 -4.47 -3.00 -16.62
C ARG A 257 -5.85 -3.23 -16.03
N ASP A 258 -6.87 -2.92 -16.83
CA ASP A 258 -8.22 -3.38 -16.54
C ASP A 258 -8.31 -4.89 -16.74
N ILE A 259 -9.01 -5.57 -15.84
CA ILE A 259 -9.21 -7.03 -15.80
C ILE A 259 -10.67 -7.37 -16.02
N GLY A 260 -10.91 -8.47 -16.72
CA GLY A 260 -12.23 -8.99 -17.07
C GLY A 260 -12.75 -8.45 -18.41
N PHE A 261 -13.72 -9.13 -18.99
CA PHE A 261 -14.35 -8.69 -20.24
C PHE A 261 -15.10 -7.37 -20.11
N ASP A 262 -15.57 -7.07 -18.91
CA ASP A 262 -16.29 -5.86 -18.55
C ASP A 262 -15.38 -4.74 -18.03
N ALA A 263 -14.07 -5.00 -17.93
CA ALA A 263 -13.08 -4.06 -17.42
C ALA A 263 -13.41 -3.50 -16.01
N SER A 264 -14.08 -4.29 -15.17
CA SER A 264 -14.58 -3.87 -13.85
C SER A 264 -13.51 -3.90 -12.75
N MET A 265 -12.39 -4.57 -12.99
CA MET A 265 -11.31 -4.75 -12.05
C MET A 265 -10.01 -4.12 -12.58
N ILE A 266 -9.06 -3.92 -11.70
CA ILE A 266 -7.71 -3.42 -12.00
C ILE A 266 -6.70 -4.44 -11.52
N GLY A 267 -5.78 -4.83 -12.40
CA GLY A 267 -4.61 -5.64 -12.06
C GLY A 267 -3.34 -4.82 -12.15
N GLY A 268 -2.46 -4.99 -11.18
CA GLY A 268 -1.20 -4.25 -11.10
C GLY A 268 -0.33 -4.72 -9.93
N TYR A 269 0.85 -4.14 -9.80
CA TYR A 269 1.77 -4.38 -8.70
C TYR A 269 1.57 -3.34 -7.58
N GLY A 270 1.53 -3.83 -6.35
CA GLY A 270 1.52 -2.97 -5.16
C GLY A 270 0.17 -2.33 -4.86
N HIS A 271 -0.94 -3.01 -5.18
CA HIS A 271 -2.24 -2.62 -4.65
C HIS A 271 -2.23 -2.60 -3.13
N ASP A 272 -1.54 -3.54 -2.54
CA ASP A 272 -1.21 -3.58 -1.12
C ASP A 272 -0.08 -2.57 -0.80
N ASP A 273 -0.30 -1.45 -0.05
CA ASP A 273 -1.62 -0.92 0.36
C ASP A 273 -1.93 0.42 -0.37
N LYS A 274 -1.32 0.61 -1.54
CA LYS A 274 -1.53 1.85 -2.33
C LYS A 274 -2.98 2.04 -2.77
N VAL A 275 -3.76 0.94 -2.79
CA VAL A 275 -5.20 0.99 -3.08
C VAL A 275 -6.00 1.67 -1.98
N CYS A 276 -5.52 1.68 -0.74
CA CYS A 276 -6.10 2.46 0.34
C CYS A 276 -5.42 3.83 0.48
N ALA A 277 -4.11 3.90 0.24
CA ALA A 277 -3.35 5.16 0.30
C ALA A 277 -3.90 6.23 -0.65
N TYR A 278 -4.13 5.89 -1.92
CA TYR A 278 -4.65 6.85 -2.91
C TYR A 278 -6.04 7.40 -2.54
N PRO A 279 -7.05 6.60 -2.20
CA PRO A 279 -8.33 7.09 -1.70
C PRO A 279 -8.24 8.00 -0.48
N ALA A 280 -7.38 7.68 0.49
CA ALA A 280 -7.17 8.51 1.68
C ALA A 280 -6.54 9.87 1.31
N VAL A 281 -5.54 9.89 0.40
CA VAL A 281 -4.97 11.12 -0.13
C VAL A 281 -6.05 11.95 -0.82
N MET A 282 -6.81 11.37 -1.75
CA MET A 282 -7.85 12.11 -2.49
C MET A 282 -8.90 12.71 -1.55
N ALA A 283 -9.31 11.97 -0.50
CA ALA A 283 -10.21 12.49 0.51
C ALA A 283 -9.63 13.72 1.24
N SER A 284 -8.32 13.71 1.55
CA SER A 284 -7.64 14.88 2.13
C SER A 284 -7.57 16.08 1.19
N LEU A 285 -7.41 15.83 -0.13
CA LEU A 285 -7.36 16.93 -1.11
C LEU A 285 -8.73 17.62 -1.25
N ASP A 286 -9.81 16.83 -1.18
CA ASP A 286 -11.19 17.29 -1.42
C ASP A 286 -11.88 17.87 -0.18
N VAL A 287 -11.44 17.50 1.04
CA VAL A 287 -11.99 18.14 2.25
C VAL A 287 -11.50 19.58 2.38
N GLU A 288 -12.42 20.50 2.70
CA GLU A 288 -12.11 21.94 2.75
C GLU A 288 -11.83 22.44 4.17
N THR A 289 -12.84 22.41 5.04
CA THR A 289 -12.73 22.95 6.40
C THR A 289 -13.46 22.02 7.38
N PRO A 290 -12.81 20.92 7.80
CA PRO A 290 -13.44 19.94 8.67
C PRO A 290 -13.67 20.48 10.09
N GLU A 291 -14.50 19.80 10.86
CA GLU A 291 -14.71 20.17 12.28
C GLU A 291 -13.47 19.84 13.13
N GLN A 292 -12.86 18.69 12.92
CA GLN A 292 -11.60 18.28 13.56
C GLN A 292 -10.50 18.26 12.50
N THR A 293 -9.27 18.52 12.89
CA THR A 293 -8.12 18.37 12.01
C THR A 293 -8.07 16.96 11.44
N CYS A 294 -8.00 16.85 10.11
CA CYS A 294 -7.86 15.59 9.39
C CYS A 294 -6.40 15.37 9.02
N VAL A 295 -5.89 14.18 9.25
CA VAL A 295 -4.50 13.82 8.90
C VAL A 295 -4.51 12.52 8.12
N THR A 296 -4.01 12.55 6.89
CA THR A 296 -3.62 11.34 6.16
C THR A 296 -2.13 11.13 6.35
N TYR A 297 -1.74 9.96 6.82
CA TYR A 297 -0.32 9.59 7.00
C TYR A 297 -0.01 8.36 6.16
N LEU A 298 0.88 8.54 5.20
CA LEU A 298 1.42 7.44 4.39
C LEU A 298 2.76 7.02 5.00
N THR A 299 2.84 5.79 5.48
CA THR A 299 4.00 5.25 6.18
C THR A 299 4.73 4.19 5.35
N ASP A 300 5.98 3.94 5.68
CA ASP A 300 6.87 2.96 5.08
C ASP A 300 7.00 1.71 5.98
N LYS A 301 7.55 0.62 5.45
CA LYS A 301 8.03 -0.56 6.20
C LYS A 301 6.96 -1.42 6.87
N GLU A 302 5.70 -1.30 6.51
CA GLU A 302 4.66 -2.20 7.03
C GLU A 302 5.02 -3.65 6.76
N GLU A 303 5.42 -3.96 5.55
CA GLU A 303 5.76 -5.31 5.04
C GLU A 303 6.91 -5.99 5.78
N THR A 304 7.64 -5.25 6.57
CA THR A 304 8.76 -5.75 7.37
C THR A 304 8.61 -5.49 8.87
N GLY A 305 7.39 -5.19 9.33
CA GLY A 305 7.03 -5.05 10.74
C GLY A 305 7.02 -3.61 11.24
N SER A 306 7.01 -2.61 10.38
CA SER A 306 6.88 -1.17 10.71
C SER A 306 8.02 -0.59 11.55
N ASP A 307 9.15 -1.28 11.66
CA ASP A 307 10.32 -0.83 12.41
C ASP A 307 11.09 0.28 11.68
N GLY A 308 11.83 1.09 12.45
CA GLY A 308 12.70 2.14 11.93
C GLY A 308 12.04 3.52 11.91
N ASN A 309 12.79 4.50 11.37
CA ASN A 309 12.46 5.92 11.48
C ASN A 309 11.48 6.44 10.43
N THR A 310 10.99 5.60 9.54
CA THR A 310 9.98 5.90 8.51
C THR A 310 8.76 4.99 8.63
N GLY A 311 8.85 3.90 9.40
CA GLY A 311 7.74 2.99 9.70
C GLY A 311 6.79 3.54 10.76
N MET A 312 5.65 2.89 10.96
CA MET A 312 4.61 3.34 11.90
C MET A 312 5.05 3.28 13.36
N GLN A 313 6.09 2.53 13.70
CA GLN A 313 6.68 2.50 15.04
C GLN A 313 7.56 3.73 15.35
N SER A 314 7.84 4.60 14.37
CA SER A 314 8.53 5.86 14.60
C SER A 314 7.65 6.85 15.35
N ASP A 315 8.28 7.81 16.04
CA ASP A 315 7.55 8.89 16.71
C ASP A 315 7.12 10.02 15.77
N PHE A 316 7.33 9.92 14.46
CA PHE A 316 7.08 11.01 13.52
C PHE A 316 5.64 11.54 13.59
N LEU A 317 4.65 10.66 13.47
CA LEU A 317 3.23 11.05 13.55
C LEU A 317 2.90 11.62 14.94
N ARG A 318 3.46 11.02 16.01
CA ARG A 318 3.25 11.50 17.39
C ARG A 318 3.76 12.92 17.57
N TYR A 319 4.97 13.21 17.09
CA TYR A 319 5.54 14.54 17.19
C TYR A 319 4.76 15.55 16.35
N PHE A 320 4.33 15.19 15.15
CA PHE A 320 3.49 16.05 14.33
C PHE A 320 2.17 16.43 15.03
N ILE A 321 1.46 15.46 15.63
CA ILE A 321 0.25 15.75 16.41
C ILE A 321 0.56 16.57 17.67
N TYR A 322 1.70 16.36 18.31
CA TYR A 322 2.12 17.14 19.48
C TYR A 322 2.38 18.61 19.12
N ASP A 323 2.97 18.87 17.99
CA ASP A 323 3.21 20.22 17.50
C ASP A 323 1.89 20.95 17.19
N LEU A 324 0.95 20.28 16.52
CA LEU A 324 -0.41 20.83 16.31
C LEU A 324 -1.13 21.09 17.63
N ALA A 325 -1.01 20.18 18.59
CA ALA A 325 -1.63 20.33 19.91
C ALA A 325 -1.05 21.50 20.72
N LYS A 326 0.26 21.75 20.58
CA LYS A 326 0.92 22.91 21.19
C LYS A 326 0.35 24.24 20.69
N GLN A 327 0.05 24.34 19.39
CA GLN A 327 -0.60 25.54 18.83
C GLN A 327 -2.01 25.74 19.40
N ASP A 328 -2.72 24.66 19.69
CA ASP A 328 -4.04 24.67 20.29
C ASP A 328 -4.04 24.85 21.83
N GLY A 329 -2.85 24.94 22.44
CA GLY A 329 -2.68 25.10 23.89
C GLY A 329 -3.05 23.88 24.72
N ILE A 330 -2.96 22.67 24.16
CA ILE A 330 -3.20 21.40 24.85
C ILE A 330 -1.98 20.48 24.79
N ASP A 331 -1.94 19.50 25.68
CA ASP A 331 -0.90 18.47 25.66
C ASP A 331 -1.13 17.48 24.51
N GLY A 332 -0.10 17.13 23.76
CA GLY A 332 -0.19 16.24 22.59
C GLY A 332 -0.77 14.86 22.91
N TYR A 333 -0.44 14.27 24.08
CA TYR A 333 -1.03 12.99 24.49
C TYR A 333 -2.54 13.08 24.72
N LYS A 334 -3.07 14.25 25.11
CA LYS A 334 -4.52 14.50 25.22
C LYS A 334 -5.18 14.61 23.86
N ALA A 335 -4.48 15.18 22.87
CA ALA A 335 -4.96 15.19 21.49
C ALA A 335 -5.04 13.77 20.94
N LEU A 336 -3.97 12.97 21.06
CA LEU A 336 -3.95 11.57 20.61
C LEU A 336 -5.04 10.73 21.30
N SER A 337 -5.22 10.83 22.61
CA SER A 337 -6.23 10.04 23.35
C SER A 337 -7.70 10.36 22.99
N LYS A 338 -7.93 11.45 22.29
CA LYS A 338 -9.24 11.82 21.75
C LYS A 338 -9.33 11.59 20.23
N SER A 339 -8.22 11.25 19.60
CA SER A 339 -8.18 11.02 18.17
C SER A 339 -8.82 9.69 17.80
N THR A 340 -9.31 9.62 16.57
CA THR A 340 -9.87 8.43 15.96
C THR A 340 -9.14 8.13 14.67
N CYS A 341 -9.03 6.85 14.32
CA CYS A 341 -8.28 6.41 13.14
C CYS A 341 -9.05 5.35 12.34
N LEU A 342 -9.09 5.55 11.05
CA LEU A 342 -9.29 4.47 10.09
C LEU A 342 -7.88 4.05 9.61
N SER A 343 -7.40 2.93 10.13
CA SER A 343 -6.16 2.31 9.68
C SER A 343 -6.46 1.59 8.38
N ALA A 344 -5.87 2.10 7.31
CA ALA A 344 -6.05 1.47 6.02
C ALA A 344 -5.08 0.32 5.86
N ASP A 345 -5.61 -0.80 5.39
CA ASP A 345 -4.86 -1.97 4.94
C ASP A 345 -5.80 -2.89 4.17
N VAL A 346 -5.29 -3.55 3.15
CA VAL A 346 -6.07 -4.43 2.31
C VAL A 346 -6.56 -5.67 3.08
N SER A 347 -7.62 -6.29 2.57
CA SER A 347 -8.11 -7.57 3.08
C SER A 347 -8.12 -8.63 1.98
N ALA A 348 -7.81 -9.89 2.31
CA ALA A 348 -7.82 -10.98 1.36
C ALA A 348 -9.26 -11.28 0.91
N ALA A 349 -9.59 -10.96 -0.34
CA ALA A 349 -10.88 -11.27 -0.94
C ALA A 349 -11.06 -12.78 -1.07
N TYR A 350 -12.29 -13.25 -0.80
CA TYR A 350 -12.65 -14.66 -1.00
C TYR A 350 -12.42 -15.07 -2.46
N ASP A 351 -11.53 -16.04 -2.66
CA ASP A 351 -11.28 -16.63 -3.96
C ASP A 351 -11.95 -18.01 -4.05
N PRO A 352 -12.94 -18.18 -4.94
CA PRO A 352 -13.66 -19.47 -5.06
C PRO A 352 -12.76 -20.62 -5.52
N THR A 353 -11.63 -20.33 -6.17
CA THR A 353 -10.63 -21.34 -6.54
C THR A 353 -9.97 -21.96 -5.32
N TYR A 354 -9.82 -21.17 -4.26
CA TYR A 354 -9.15 -21.55 -3.01
C TYR A 354 -10.08 -21.51 -1.79
N ALA A 355 -11.36 -21.80 -1.99
CA ALA A 355 -12.41 -21.72 -0.96
C ALA A 355 -12.04 -22.38 0.38
N SER A 356 -11.21 -23.43 0.36
CA SER A 356 -10.78 -24.12 1.58
C SER A 356 -9.88 -23.28 2.51
N ALA A 357 -9.30 -22.19 2.03
CA ALA A 357 -8.47 -21.28 2.83
C ALA A 357 -9.30 -20.27 3.65
N TYR A 358 -10.58 -20.09 3.34
CA TYR A 358 -11.43 -19.03 3.87
C TYR A 358 -12.53 -19.56 4.80
N GLU A 359 -12.96 -18.73 5.75
CA GLU A 359 -14.24 -18.88 6.47
C GLU A 359 -15.26 -17.96 5.80
N ALA A 360 -16.17 -18.51 5.03
CA ALA A 360 -17.01 -17.77 4.10
C ALA A 360 -17.96 -16.73 4.73
N LYS A 361 -18.33 -16.86 6.02
CA LYS A 361 -19.26 -15.92 6.67
C LYS A 361 -18.58 -14.62 7.11
N ASN A 362 -17.28 -14.67 7.35
CA ASN A 362 -16.48 -13.55 7.82
C ASN A 362 -15.37 -13.17 6.83
N SER A 363 -15.38 -13.71 5.61
CA SER A 363 -14.52 -13.29 4.52
C SER A 363 -15.13 -12.11 3.77
N CYS A 364 -14.28 -11.26 3.22
CA CYS A 364 -14.71 -10.20 2.33
C CYS A 364 -14.77 -10.68 0.87
N TYR A 365 -15.55 -9.96 0.07
CA TYR A 365 -15.83 -10.30 -1.34
C TYR A 365 -15.57 -9.08 -2.23
N ILE A 366 -15.09 -9.31 -3.44
CA ILE A 366 -14.98 -8.29 -4.49
C ILE A 366 -16.35 -7.71 -4.81
N ASN A 367 -16.43 -6.39 -5.06
CA ASN A 367 -17.66 -5.65 -5.38
C ASN A 367 -18.67 -5.53 -4.23
N GLU A 368 -18.25 -5.72 -3.00
CA GLU A 368 -19.08 -5.55 -1.81
C GLU A 368 -18.68 -4.32 -0.98
N GLY A 369 -17.81 -3.47 -1.52
CA GLY A 369 -17.35 -2.23 -0.88
C GLY A 369 -16.19 -2.42 0.08
N VAL A 370 -15.95 -1.40 0.91
CA VAL A 370 -14.84 -1.41 1.88
C VAL A 370 -15.01 -2.47 2.95
N VAL A 371 -13.89 -2.99 3.42
CA VAL A 371 -13.85 -4.03 4.46
C VAL A 371 -13.52 -3.39 5.80
N ILE A 372 -14.35 -3.64 6.82
CA ILE A 372 -14.00 -3.35 8.20
C ILE A 372 -13.47 -4.63 8.83
N SER A 373 -12.20 -4.62 9.25
CA SER A 373 -11.60 -5.69 10.04
C SER A 373 -11.54 -5.25 11.50
N LYS A 374 -12.43 -5.83 12.32
CA LYS A 374 -12.50 -5.51 13.76
C LYS A 374 -11.20 -5.82 14.49
N TYR A 375 -10.53 -6.87 14.03
CA TYR A 375 -9.21 -7.31 14.47
C TYR A 375 -8.50 -7.98 13.28
N THR A 376 -7.19 -7.99 13.36
CA THR A 376 -6.27 -8.66 12.45
C THR A 376 -5.38 -9.62 13.27
N GLY A 377 -4.13 -9.82 12.89
CA GLY A 377 -3.22 -10.65 13.65
C GLY A 377 -3.37 -12.14 13.33
N HIS A 378 -2.84 -13.02 14.18
CA HIS A 378 -2.82 -14.46 13.94
C HIS A 378 -3.14 -15.26 15.22
N GLY A 379 -3.49 -16.55 15.05
CA GLY A 379 -3.80 -17.48 16.14
C GLY A 379 -4.87 -16.91 17.08
N GLY A 380 -4.56 -16.76 18.38
CA GLY A 380 -5.45 -16.21 19.39
C GLY A 380 -5.49 -14.67 19.41
N LYS A 381 -5.52 -14.00 18.26
CA LYS A 381 -5.49 -12.55 18.11
C LYS A 381 -4.17 -11.92 18.58
N TYR A 382 -3.05 -12.59 18.28
CA TYR A 382 -1.72 -12.00 18.53
C TYR A 382 -1.40 -10.95 17.44
N ASP A 383 -0.64 -9.94 17.82
CA ASP A 383 -0.20 -8.85 16.95
C ASP A 383 -1.33 -8.04 16.31
N THR A 384 -2.41 -7.83 17.02
CA THR A 384 -3.57 -7.05 16.56
C THR A 384 -3.96 -5.94 17.53
N SER A 385 -4.73 -4.97 17.02
CA SER A 385 -5.59 -4.07 17.76
C SER A 385 -7.04 -4.59 17.62
N ASP A 386 -7.68 -5.05 18.68
CA ASP A 386 -9.09 -5.45 18.65
C ASP A 386 -9.96 -4.21 18.90
N ALA A 387 -10.57 -3.66 17.85
CA ALA A 387 -11.36 -2.43 17.93
C ALA A 387 -12.52 -2.56 18.92
N SER A 388 -12.77 -1.49 19.71
CA SER A 388 -13.87 -1.47 20.66
C SER A 388 -15.25 -1.52 19.97
N ALA A 389 -16.24 -2.08 20.66
CA ALA A 389 -17.60 -2.13 20.13
C ALA A 389 -18.18 -0.72 19.88
N GLU A 390 -17.81 0.22 20.75
CA GLU A 390 -18.22 1.62 20.67
C GLU A 390 -17.69 2.29 19.40
N TYR A 391 -16.40 2.08 19.07
CA TYR A 391 -15.80 2.66 17.87
C TYR A 391 -16.32 1.97 16.60
N MET A 392 -16.44 0.65 16.61
CA MET A 392 -17.12 -0.11 15.54
C MET A 392 -18.52 0.41 15.25
N GLY A 393 -19.29 0.69 16.30
CA GLY A 393 -20.64 1.25 16.17
C GLY A 393 -20.66 2.63 15.53
N LYS A 394 -19.71 3.50 15.90
CA LYS A 394 -19.54 4.84 15.29
C LYS A 394 -19.18 4.76 13.80
N VAL A 395 -18.19 3.95 13.45
CA VAL A 395 -17.76 3.79 12.05
C VAL A 395 -18.89 3.20 11.20
N ARG A 396 -19.57 2.16 11.70
CA ARG A 396 -20.73 1.60 11.04
C ARG A 396 -21.82 2.66 10.78
N ALA A 397 -22.19 3.44 11.78
CA ALA A 397 -23.19 4.49 11.64
C ALA A 397 -22.75 5.56 10.62
N LEU A 398 -21.48 5.92 10.59
CA LEU A 398 -20.91 6.84 9.62
C LEU A 398 -21.07 6.32 8.18
N LEU A 399 -20.70 5.08 7.91
CA LEU A 399 -20.77 4.49 6.58
C LEU A 399 -22.22 4.37 6.11
N GLU A 400 -23.13 3.90 6.96
CA GLU A 400 -24.57 3.82 6.67
C GLU A 400 -25.17 5.19 6.34
N LYS A 401 -24.88 6.21 7.18
CA LYS A 401 -25.37 7.59 6.99
C LYS A 401 -24.94 8.18 5.65
N ASN A 402 -23.76 7.82 5.17
CA ASN A 402 -23.18 8.35 3.93
C ASN A 402 -23.38 7.41 2.72
N ASN A 403 -24.18 6.37 2.86
CA ASN A 403 -24.46 5.37 1.82
C ASN A 403 -23.14 4.82 1.22
N VAL A 404 -22.14 4.56 2.07
CA VAL A 404 -20.93 3.85 1.67
C VAL A 404 -21.20 2.36 1.75
N MET A 405 -20.91 1.66 0.69
CA MET A 405 -21.00 0.19 0.67
C MET A 405 -19.85 -0.38 1.48
N TRP A 406 -20.16 -1.29 2.42
CA TRP A 406 -19.17 -1.86 3.32
C TRP A 406 -19.53 -3.30 3.73
N GLN A 407 -18.53 -4.02 4.15
CA GLN A 407 -18.60 -5.40 4.63
C GLN A 407 -17.64 -5.63 5.79
N VAL A 408 -17.72 -6.80 6.43
CA VAL A 408 -16.70 -7.24 7.40
C VAL A 408 -15.77 -8.26 6.75
N GLY A 409 -14.53 -8.36 7.24
CA GLY A 409 -13.55 -9.33 6.75
C GLY A 409 -12.61 -9.83 7.84
N GLU A 410 -12.17 -11.07 7.67
CA GLU A 410 -11.05 -11.68 8.39
C GLU A 410 -10.08 -12.29 7.37
N LEU A 411 -8.79 -12.31 7.70
CA LEU A 411 -7.76 -12.84 6.83
C LEU A 411 -7.69 -14.38 6.93
N GLY A 412 -8.56 -15.05 6.16
CA GLY A 412 -8.59 -16.52 6.09
C GLY A 412 -9.23 -17.18 7.31
N LYS A 413 -8.98 -18.48 7.47
CA LYS A 413 -9.42 -19.27 8.64
C LYS A 413 -8.52 -19.04 9.83
N VAL A 414 -9.08 -19.06 11.04
CA VAL A 414 -8.32 -19.11 12.30
C VAL A 414 -7.30 -20.26 12.24
N ASP A 415 -6.10 -20.03 12.73
CA ASP A 415 -4.93 -20.94 12.72
C ASP A 415 -4.32 -21.21 11.33
N MET A 416 -4.94 -20.78 10.23
CA MET A 416 -4.41 -20.94 8.88
C MET A 416 -4.02 -19.61 8.23
N GLY A 417 -4.76 -18.56 8.52
CA GLY A 417 -4.55 -17.20 8.04
C GLY A 417 -4.14 -16.26 9.16
N GLY A 418 -3.99 -15.01 8.82
CA GLY A 418 -3.69 -13.94 9.74
C GLY A 418 -2.45 -13.15 9.35
N GLY A 419 -2.46 -11.88 9.69
CA GLY A 419 -1.37 -10.92 9.56
C GLY A 419 -1.63 -9.73 10.47
N GLY A 420 -0.59 -9.06 10.94
CA GLY A 420 -0.71 -7.81 11.65
C GLY A 420 -0.90 -6.65 10.66
N THR A 421 -1.35 -5.51 11.17
CA THR A 421 -1.44 -4.25 10.44
C THR A 421 -0.83 -3.13 11.26
N ILE A 422 -0.69 -1.96 10.68
CA ILE A 422 -0.22 -0.76 11.38
C ILE A 422 -1.17 -0.31 12.52
N ALA A 423 -2.43 -0.76 12.53
CA ALA A 423 -3.45 -0.37 13.52
C ALA A 423 -3.00 -0.57 14.98
N LYS A 424 -2.28 -1.65 15.28
CA LYS A 424 -1.80 -1.90 16.65
C LYS A 424 -0.86 -0.80 17.16
N TYR A 425 -0.04 -0.24 16.29
CA TYR A 425 0.89 0.83 16.66
C TYR A 425 0.16 2.15 16.89
N VAL A 426 -0.90 2.39 16.12
CA VAL A 426 -1.81 3.54 16.31
C VAL A 426 -2.58 3.40 17.62
N ALA A 427 -3.13 2.23 17.91
CA ALA A 427 -3.80 1.93 19.19
C ALA A 427 -2.87 2.12 20.39
N ASN A 428 -1.59 1.77 20.27
CA ASN A 428 -0.57 1.95 21.30
C ASN A 428 -0.27 3.43 21.60
N MET A 429 -0.69 4.37 20.74
CA MET A 429 -0.69 5.80 21.01
C MET A 429 -1.97 6.27 21.74
N ASN A 430 -2.80 5.35 22.19
CA ASN A 430 -4.08 5.60 22.87
C ASN A 430 -5.14 6.24 21.95
N VAL A 431 -5.14 5.89 20.68
CA VAL A 431 -6.10 6.33 19.66
C VAL A 431 -7.16 5.24 19.46
N ASP A 432 -8.44 5.63 19.33
CA ASP A 432 -9.49 4.70 18.87
C ASP A 432 -9.26 4.35 17.40
N VAL A 433 -8.99 3.07 17.07
CA VAL A 433 -8.64 2.64 15.74
C VAL A 433 -9.42 1.40 15.30
N VAL A 434 -9.72 1.32 14.01
CA VAL A 434 -10.22 0.13 13.33
C VAL A 434 -9.60 0.06 11.94
N ASP A 435 -9.34 -1.16 11.47
CA ASP A 435 -8.89 -1.37 10.09
C ASP A 435 -10.06 -1.24 9.12
N LEU A 436 -9.86 -0.42 8.08
CA LEU A 436 -10.81 -0.22 6.99
C LEU A 436 -10.05 -0.19 5.65
N GLY A 437 -10.23 -1.20 4.82
CA GLY A 437 -9.49 -1.34 3.58
C GLY A 437 -10.27 -1.88 2.39
N VAL A 438 -9.55 -2.28 1.36
CA VAL A 438 -10.09 -2.76 0.08
C VAL A 438 -9.87 -4.26 -0.04
N PRO A 439 -10.86 -5.04 -0.52
CA PRO A 439 -10.65 -6.46 -0.81
C PRO A 439 -9.71 -6.64 -2.01
N VAL A 440 -8.69 -7.50 -1.86
CA VAL A 440 -7.66 -7.78 -2.87
C VAL A 440 -7.57 -9.27 -3.15
N LEU A 441 -7.49 -9.64 -4.42
CA LEU A 441 -7.11 -11.00 -4.86
C LEU A 441 -5.62 -11.03 -5.19
N CYS A 442 -4.99 -12.17 -4.98
CA CYS A 442 -3.55 -12.36 -5.22
C CYS A 442 -2.63 -11.43 -4.41
N MET A 443 -3.04 -11.03 -3.19
CA MET A 443 -2.22 -10.21 -2.29
C MET A 443 -0.77 -10.71 -2.21
N HIS A 444 0.20 -9.79 -2.21
CA HIS A 444 1.65 -10.03 -2.25
C HIS A 444 2.18 -10.71 -3.52
N ALA A 445 1.34 -10.92 -4.54
CA ALA A 445 1.82 -11.40 -5.83
C ALA A 445 2.40 -10.24 -6.67
N PRO A 446 3.25 -10.52 -7.66
CA PRO A 446 3.67 -9.49 -8.62
C PRO A 446 2.52 -8.82 -9.38
N PHE A 447 1.33 -9.43 -9.39
CA PHE A 447 0.13 -8.92 -10.04
C PHE A 447 -1.08 -9.20 -9.16
N GLU A 448 -1.55 -8.18 -8.47
CA GLU A 448 -2.71 -8.20 -7.58
C GLU A 448 -3.94 -7.65 -8.29
N ILE A 449 -5.15 -7.93 -7.79
CA ILE A 449 -6.39 -7.54 -8.45
C ILE A 449 -7.38 -6.95 -7.45
N VAL A 450 -7.97 -5.78 -7.80
CA VAL A 450 -8.98 -5.08 -7.02
C VAL A 450 -10.18 -4.69 -7.87
N SER A 451 -11.33 -4.46 -7.26
CA SER A 451 -12.51 -3.90 -7.94
C SER A 451 -12.47 -2.38 -7.98
N LYS A 452 -12.81 -1.78 -9.11
CA LYS A 452 -12.96 -0.32 -9.24
C LYS A 452 -13.99 0.27 -8.28
N ILE A 453 -15.07 -0.46 -8.04
CA ILE A 453 -16.14 -0.06 -7.11
C ILE A 453 -15.60 0.00 -5.69
N ASP A 454 -14.87 -1.02 -5.26
CA ASP A 454 -14.35 -1.08 -3.89
C ASP A 454 -13.31 0.03 -3.64
N VAL A 455 -12.46 0.32 -4.63
CA VAL A 455 -11.52 1.47 -4.60
C VAL A 455 -12.26 2.80 -4.42
N TYR A 456 -13.35 3.02 -5.18
CA TYR A 456 -14.14 4.23 -5.07
C TYR A 456 -14.90 4.31 -3.73
N MET A 457 -15.38 3.18 -3.20
CA MET A 457 -16.01 3.13 -1.88
C MET A 457 -15.01 3.44 -0.75
N ALA A 458 -13.73 3.10 -0.90
CA ALA A 458 -12.69 3.51 0.04
C ALA A 458 -12.53 5.05 0.07
N TYR A 459 -12.50 5.69 -1.09
CA TYR A 459 -12.50 7.16 -1.16
C TYR A 459 -13.73 7.76 -0.45
N ARG A 460 -14.91 7.23 -0.73
CA ARG A 460 -16.15 7.69 -0.07
C ARG A 460 -16.13 7.51 1.44
N ALA A 461 -15.55 6.41 1.92
CA ALA A 461 -15.41 6.13 3.34
C ALA A 461 -14.47 7.14 4.03
N PHE A 462 -13.28 7.38 3.47
CA PHE A 462 -12.33 8.35 4.02
C PHE A 462 -12.86 9.78 3.93
N PHE A 463 -13.50 10.16 2.82
CA PHE A 463 -14.11 11.47 2.69
C PHE A 463 -15.24 11.68 3.71
N ALA A 464 -16.12 10.70 3.87
CA ALA A 464 -17.17 10.74 4.89
C ALA A 464 -16.60 10.85 6.30
N PHE A 465 -15.50 10.14 6.58
CA PHE A 465 -14.81 10.20 7.86
C PHE A 465 -14.21 11.57 8.14
N PHE A 466 -13.65 12.23 7.14
CA PHE A 466 -13.07 13.55 7.28
C PHE A 466 -14.11 14.69 7.34
N ASP A 467 -15.20 14.59 6.56
CA ASP A 467 -16.23 15.62 6.46
C ASP A 467 -17.34 15.48 7.52
N ASP A 468 -17.34 14.42 8.32
CA ASP A 468 -18.40 14.21 9.34
C ASP A 468 -18.40 15.33 10.38
N LYS A 469 -19.60 15.82 10.69
CA LYS A 469 -19.84 17.00 11.55
C LYS A 469 -20.22 16.62 12.99
N ILE A 470 -20.03 15.36 13.36
CA ILE A 470 -20.42 14.86 14.70
C ILE A 470 -19.19 14.74 15.60
#